data_212a0032fa8a911e88e273b59787f723
#
_entry.id   212a0032fa8a911e88e273b59787f723
#
_cell.length_a   1.000
_cell.length_b   1.000
_cell.length_c   1.000
_cell.angle_alpha   90.00
_cell.angle_beta   90.00
_cell.angle_gamma   90.00
#
_symmetry.space_group_name_H-M   'P 1'
#
loop_
_entity.id
_entity.type
_entity.pdbx_description
1 polymer ?
#
loop_
_entity_poly.entity_id
_entity_poly.type
_entity_poly.pdbx_seq_one_letter_code
_entity_poly.pdbx_strand_id
1 'polypeptide(L)'
;MNKAKIILLAVLSINLSAAIPNPPDLGVGSYIHYEPNTKKVLASFNADAPVEPASLTKLMTSYVVADYVKEDFISLMDTPKISIKAWKAPGSKMFIRESTRVEVSELIKGMIIQSGNDASVALAEHVAGSEESFVILMNDYAKELGMENTSFNNASGLPDPLNVTSANDLAILTGELIKNFPDHYRHYSQK
;
A
#
# COMPACT_ATOMS: atom_id res chain seq x y z
N MET A 1 0.31 -80.89 -0.64
CA MET A 1 -0.41 -79.75 0.02
C MET A 1 0.60 -78.64 0.27
N ASN A 2 0.63 -77.66 -0.62
CA ASN A 2 1.55 -76.50 -0.51
C ASN A 2 0.90 -75.41 0.34
N LYS A 3 1.50 -75.09 1.46
CA LYS A 3 1.10 -73.99 2.31
C LYS A 3 1.81 -72.71 1.76
N ALA A 4 1.08 -71.89 1.07
CA ALA A 4 1.56 -70.55 0.67
C ALA A 4 1.66 -69.66 1.95
N LYS A 5 2.86 -69.18 2.26
CA LYS A 5 3.08 -68.17 3.29
C LYS A 5 2.82 -66.80 2.69
N ILE A 6 1.77 -66.14 3.13
CA ILE A 6 1.49 -64.73 2.80
C ILE A 6 2.36 -63.90 3.73
N ILE A 7 3.36 -63.17 3.16
CA ILE A 7 4.16 -62.16 3.89
C ILE A 7 3.39 -60.85 3.78
N LEU A 8 2.82 -60.39 4.88
CA LEU A 8 2.19 -59.09 5.03
C LEU A 8 3.28 -58.05 5.18
N LEU A 9 3.54 -57.25 4.13
CA LEU A 9 4.46 -56.15 4.16
C LEU A 9 3.74 -54.95 4.81
N ALA A 10 4.02 -54.64 6.07
CA ALA A 10 3.53 -53.42 6.72
C ALA A 10 4.36 -52.23 6.22
N VAL A 11 3.77 -51.40 5.35
CA VAL A 11 4.38 -50.12 4.92
C VAL A 11 4.21 -49.13 6.05
N LEU A 12 5.30 -48.88 6.78
CA LEU A 12 5.36 -47.83 7.80
C LEU A 12 5.44 -46.47 7.11
N SER A 13 4.33 -45.76 7.02
CA SER A 13 4.30 -44.39 6.53
C SER A 13 4.95 -43.45 7.53
N ILE A 14 6.20 -43.14 7.37
CA ILE A 14 6.89 -42.10 8.15
C ILE A 14 6.40 -40.75 7.62
N ASN A 15 5.49 -40.10 8.34
CA ASN A 15 5.16 -38.71 8.11
C ASN A 15 6.38 -37.87 8.51
N LEU A 16 7.27 -37.54 7.55
CA LEU A 16 8.25 -36.49 7.73
C LEU A 16 7.53 -35.14 7.69
N SER A 17 7.05 -34.69 8.84
CA SER A 17 6.73 -33.28 9.03
C SER A 17 8.05 -32.50 9.00
N ALA A 18 8.39 -31.90 7.88
CA ALA A 18 9.44 -30.90 7.83
C ALA A 18 9.02 -29.76 8.79
N ALA A 19 9.78 -29.58 9.88
CA ALA A 19 9.57 -28.46 10.79
C ALA A 19 9.83 -27.18 9.98
N ILE A 20 8.79 -26.37 9.78
CA ILE A 20 8.94 -25.03 9.22
C ILE A 20 9.74 -24.22 10.23
N PRO A 21 10.92 -23.68 9.88
CA PRO A 21 11.69 -22.83 10.79
C PRO A 21 10.83 -21.68 11.31
N ASN A 22 10.97 -21.33 12.57
CA ASN A 22 10.34 -20.12 13.09
C ASN A 22 10.85 -18.91 12.30
N PRO A 23 9.99 -17.92 12.00
CA PRO A 23 10.44 -16.67 11.36
C PRO A 23 11.49 -16.00 12.25
N PRO A 24 12.44 -15.26 11.66
CA PRO A 24 13.47 -14.55 12.41
C PRO A 24 12.83 -13.49 13.31
N ASP A 25 13.42 -13.26 14.49
CA ASP A 25 13.08 -12.10 15.31
C ASP A 25 13.65 -10.84 14.63
N LEU A 26 12.76 -9.99 14.13
CA LEU A 26 13.11 -8.76 13.41
C LEU A 26 13.23 -7.54 14.34
N GLY A 27 12.90 -7.67 15.62
CA GLY A 27 12.91 -6.56 16.58
C GLY A 27 11.92 -5.44 16.22
N VAL A 28 10.83 -5.75 15.49
CA VAL A 28 9.79 -4.80 15.07
C VAL A 28 8.47 -5.07 15.77
N GLY A 29 7.60 -4.04 15.87
CA GLY A 29 6.30 -4.14 16.52
C GLY A 29 5.28 -4.99 15.76
N SER A 30 5.33 -4.98 14.42
CA SER A 30 4.48 -5.79 13.54
C SER A 30 5.15 -6.03 12.20
N TYR A 31 4.83 -7.14 11.55
CA TYR A 31 5.22 -7.40 10.16
C TYR A 31 4.30 -8.44 9.51
N ILE A 32 4.32 -8.46 8.19
CA ILE A 32 3.74 -9.50 7.37
C ILE A 32 4.66 -9.78 6.18
N HIS A 33 4.85 -11.06 5.87
CA HIS A 33 5.43 -11.54 4.61
C HIS A 33 4.30 -12.19 3.82
N TYR A 34 3.91 -11.55 2.73
CA TYR A 34 2.71 -11.86 1.97
C TYR A 34 3.05 -12.09 0.50
N GLU A 35 2.45 -13.13 -0.10
CA GLU A 35 2.54 -13.40 -1.53
C GLU A 35 1.21 -12.95 -2.17
N PRO A 36 1.21 -11.85 -2.98
CA PRO A 36 -0.03 -11.18 -3.39
C PRO A 36 -0.86 -11.98 -4.41
N ASN A 37 -0.24 -12.82 -5.27
CA ASN A 37 -0.98 -13.55 -6.29
C ASN A 37 -1.82 -14.70 -5.71
N THR A 38 -1.27 -15.41 -4.73
CA THR A 38 -1.94 -16.52 -4.04
C THR A 38 -2.65 -16.08 -2.77
N LYS A 39 -2.47 -14.83 -2.35
CA LYS A 39 -2.95 -14.25 -1.08
C LYS A 39 -2.45 -15.03 0.15
N LYS A 40 -1.29 -15.68 0.03
CA LYS A 40 -0.73 -16.51 1.08
C LYS A 40 0.15 -15.69 2.03
N VAL A 41 -0.17 -15.74 3.31
CA VAL A 41 0.71 -15.25 4.38
C VAL A 41 1.79 -16.30 4.62
N LEU A 42 3.06 -15.93 4.44
CA LEU A 42 4.22 -16.78 4.62
C LEU A 42 4.78 -16.67 6.05
N ALA A 43 4.75 -15.47 6.61
CA ALA A 43 5.10 -15.19 8.01
C ALA A 43 4.40 -13.89 8.45
N SER A 44 4.04 -13.79 9.72
CA SER A 44 3.47 -12.57 10.29
C SER A 44 3.70 -12.50 11.79
N PHE A 45 3.72 -11.30 12.31
CA PHE A 45 3.72 -11.01 13.73
C PHE A 45 2.91 -9.74 13.98
N ASN A 46 1.91 -9.82 14.85
CA ASN A 46 1.00 -8.72 15.18
C ASN A 46 0.47 -7.99 13.93
N ALA A 47 0.16 -8.73 12.84
CA ALA A 47 -0.11 -8.12 11.54
C ALA A 47 -1.36 -7.23 11.53
N ASP A 48 -2.32 -7.46 12.42
CA ASP A 48 -3.55 -6.67 12.56
C ASP A 48 -3.45 -5.59 13.66
N ALA A 49 -2.29 -5.50 14.34
CA ALA A 49 -2.10 -4.47 15.35
C ALA A 49 -2.13 -3.07 14.72
N PRO A 50 -2.85 -2.10 15.34
CA PRO A 50 -2.90 -0.73 14.83
C PRO A 50 -1.53 -0.06 14.95
N VAL A 51 -1.11 0.59 13.86
CA VAL A 51 0.15 1.34 13.77
C VAL A 51 -0.08 2.65 13.02
N GLU A 52 0.75 3.65 13.29
CA GLU A 52 0.78 4.88 12.48
C GLU A 52 1.44 4.57 11.12
N PRO A 53 0.75 4.82 9.99
CA PRO A 53 1.28 4.50 8.67
C PRO A 53 2.45 5.37 8.24
N ALA A 54 2.59 6.57 8.78
CA ALA A 54 3.53 7.58 8.29
C ALA A 54 3.44 7.69 6.76
N SER A 55 4.55 7.79 6.03
CA SER A 55 4.55 7.92 4.57
C SER A 55 4.00 6.71 3.80
N LEU A 56 3.75 5.56 4.46
CA LEU A 56 3.03 4.46 3.81
C LEU A 56 1.58 4.80 3.45
N THR A 57 1.00 5.85 4.07
CA THR A 57 -0.26 6.48 3.64
C THR A 57 -0.29 6.80 2.14
N LYS A 58 0.86 7.19 1.57
CA LYS A 58 0.98 7.54 0.15
C LYS A 58 0.73 6.36 -0.80
N LEU A 59 0.76 5.13 -0.31
CA LEU A 59 0.31 3.96 -1.08
C LEU A 59 -1.19 4.08 -1.41
N MET A 60 -2.02 4.52 -0.45
CA MET A 60 -3.45 4.75 -0.71
C MET A 60 -3.66 5.98 -1.61
N THR A 61 -2.94 7.06 -1.38
CA THR A 61 -2.99 8.23 -2.28
C THR A 61 -2.61 7.83 -3.70
N SER A 62 -1.56 7.02 -3.85
CA SER A 62 -1.10 6.48 -5.13
C SER A 62 -2.16 5.58 -5.78
N TYR A 63 -2.83 4.74 -5.00
CA TYR A 63 -3.89 3.84 -5.47
C TYR A 63 -5.07 4.62 -6.05
N VAL A 64 -5.60 5.60 -5.28
CA VAL A 64 -6.71 6.45 -5.72
C VAL A 64 -6.35 7.25 -6.97
N VAL A 65 -5.16 7.87 -7.00
CA VAL A 65 -4.69 8.62 -8.18
C VAL A 65 -4.55 7.71 -9.40
N ALA A 66 -4.01 6.50 -9.24
CA ALA A 66 -3.85 5.54 -10.32
C ALA A 66 -5.20 5.08 -10.90
N ASP A 67 -6.20 4.88 -10.04
CA ASP A 67 -7.54 4.52 -10.45
C ASP A 67 -8.22 5.66 -11.24
N TYR A 68 -8.12 6.89 -10.76
CA TYR A 68 -8.68 8.06 -11.45
C TYR A 68 -8.02 8.32 -12.80
N VAL A 69 -6.73 8.03 -12.95
CA VAL A 69 -6.03 8.07 -14.25
C VAL A 69 -6.52 6.96 -15.17
N LYS A 70 -6.69 5.74 -14.64
CA LYS A 70 -7.15 4.57 -15.41
C LYS A 70 -8.57 4.74 -15.93
N GLU A 71 -9.44 5.35 -15.13
CA GLU A 71 -10.86 5.60 -15.48
C GLU A 71 -11.05 6.93 -16.26
N ASP A 72 -9.95 7.56 -16.70
CA ASP A 72 -9.95 8.82 -17.46
C ASP A 72 -10.64 10.02 -16.76
N PHE A 73 -10.78 9.98 -15.41
CA PHE A 73 -11.28 11.11 -14.63
C PHE A 73 -10.27 12.25 -14.55
N ILE A 74 -8.97 11.90 -14.55
CA ILE A 74 -7.85 12.85 -14.66
C ILE A 74 -6.83 12.31 -15.66
N SER A 75 -6.02 13.20 -16.21
CA SER A 75 -4.95 12.85 -17.16
C SER A 75 -3.58 13.04 -16.54
N LEU A 76 -2.62 12.18 -16.91
CA LEU A 76 -1.20 12.38 -16.57
C LEU A 76 -0.64 13.71 -17.07
N MET A 77 -1.23 14.27 -18.14
CA MET A 77 -0.88 15.55 -18.76
C MET A 77 -1.59 16.75 -18.12
N ASP A 78 -2.53 16.53 -17.21
CA ASP A 78 -3.15 17.63 -16.49
C ASP A 78 -2.12 18.43 -15.73
N THR A 79 -2.31 19.74 -15.66
CA THR A 79 -1.40 20.68 -15.01
C THR A 79 -2.14 21.47 -13.91
N PRO A 80 -2.47 20.84 -12.78
CA PRO A 80 -3.15 21.53 -11.67
C PRO A 80 -2.34 22.72 -11.18
N LYS A 81 -3.06 23.77 -10.77
CA LYS A 81 -2.45 24.91 -10.10
C LYS A 81 -2.15 24.55 -8.66
N ILE A 82 -0.91 24.76 -8.25
CA ILE A 82 -0.47 24.45 -6.88
C ILE A 82 -1.05 25.46 -5.88
N SER A 83 -1.74 24.92 -4.88
CA SER A 83 -2.32 25.70 -3.79
C SER A 83 -1.28 26.14 -2.77
N ILE A 84 -1.66 27.10 -1.93
CA ILE A 84 -0.86 27.51 -0.75
C ILE A 84 -0.73 26.33 0.24
N LYS A 85 -1.78 25.52 0.40
CA LYS A 85 -1.79 24.34 1.29
C LYS A 85 -0.75 23.32 0.84
N ALA A 86 -0.76 22.95 -0.44
CA ALA A 86 0.20 22.02 -1.03
C ALA A 86 1.64 22.57 -0.90
N TRP A 87 1.89 23.80 -1.35
CA TRP A 87 3.22 24.43 -1.24
C TRP A 87 3.77 24.47 0.18
N LYS A 88 2.92 24.78 1.19
CA LYS A 88 3.33 24.88 2.60
C LYS A 88 3.39 23.52 3.31
N ALA A 89 2.95 22.43 2.71
CA ALA A 89 2.96 21.11 3.35
C ALA A 89 4.34 20.82 3.98
N PRO A 90 4.42 20.48 5.28
CA PRO A 90 5.70 20.28 5.95
C PRO A 90 6.31 18.91 5.62
N GLY A 91 7.54 18.67 6.05
CA GLY A 91 8.25 17.41 5.88
C GLY A 91 8.88 17.24 4.50
N SER A 92 8.89 16.02 3.97
CA SER A 92 9.48 15.72 2.66
C SER A 92 8.75 16.41 1.52
N LYS A 93 9.49 16.94 0.54
CA LYS A 93 8.95 17.76 -0.56
C LYS A 93 9.63 17.46 -1.87
N MET A 94 8.89 17.62 -2.98
CA MET A 94 9.48 17.82 -4.29
C MET A 94 9.74 19.30 -4.61
N PHE A 95 9.41 20.21 -3.68
CA PHE A 95 9.63 21.65 -3.75
C PHE A 95 8.84 22.39 -4.84
N ILE A 96 7.58 22.01 -5.03
CA ILE A 96 6.64 22.77 -5.86
C ILE A 96 6.37 24.15 -5.25
N ARG A 97 6.02 25.13 -6.11
CA ARG A 97 5.76 26.51 -5.69
C ARG A 97 4.29 26.86 -5.87
N GLU A 98 3.77 27.69 -4.97
CA GLU A 98 2.40 28.20 -5.09
C GLU A 98 2.16 28.88 -6.43
N SER A 99 0.95 28.79 -6.93
CA SER A 99 0.48 29.40 -8.17
C SER A 99 1.20 28.90 -9.46
N THR A 100 2.18 28.01 -9.36
CA THR A 100 2.74 27.32 -10.53
C THR A 100 1.81 26.19 -10.98
N ARG A 101 2.05 25.68 -12.18
CA ARG A 101 1.37 24.48 -12.70
C ARG A 101 2.40 23.36 -12.86
N VAL A 102 2.05 22.17 -12.40
CA VAL A 102 2.92 20.98 -12.45
C VAL A 102 2.10 19.82 -12.99
N GLU A 103 2.66 19.08 -13.94
CA GLU A 103 1.97 17.93 -14.51
C GLU A 103 1.68 16.85 -13.45
N VAL A 104 0.53 16.19 -13.55
CA VAL A 104 0.14 15.06 -12.69
C VAL A 104 1.21 13.97 -12.72
N SER A 105 1.80 13.68 -13.90
CA SER A 105 2.90 12.72 -14.04
C SER A 105 4.11 13.07 -13.16
N GLU A 106 4.48 14.34 -13.05
CA GLU A 106 5.60 14.79 -12.22
C GLU A 106 5.23 14.82 -10.73
N LEU A 107 3.98 15.17 -10.39
CA LEU A 107 3.49 15.10 -9.02
C LEU A 107 3.50 13.65 -8.50
N ILE A 108 3.10 12.67 -9.32
CA ILE A 108 3.17 11.24 -8.99
C ILE A 108 4.61 10.84 -8.68
N LYS A 109 5.56 11.18 -9.55
CA LYS A 109 6.99 10.90 -9.32
C LYS A 109 7.50 11.57 -8.06
N GLY A 110 7.18 12.84 -7.85
CA GLY A 110 7.56 13.59 -6.66
C GLY A 110 6.99 12.98 -5.36
N MET A 111 5.76 12.52 -5.39
CA MET A 111 5.13 11.82 -4.27
C MET A 111 5.81 10.47 -3.99
N ILE A 112 6.07 9.65 -5.01
CA ILE A 112 6.60 8.29 -4.84
C ILE A 112 8.09 8.32 -4.53
N ILE A 113 8.90 9.03 -5.32
CA ILE A 113 10.38 8.96 -5.25
C ILE A 113 10.92 9.82 -4.09
N GLN A 114 10.41 11.04 -3.93
CA GLN A 114 10.84 11.98 -2.89
C GLN A 114 9.97 11.89 -1.63
N SER A 115 8.94 11.07 -1.64
CA SER A 115 7.92 11.05 -0.57
C SER A 115 7.32 12.45 -0.32
N GLY A 116 7.11 13.24 -1.40
CA GLY A 116 6.70 14.64 -1.35
C GLY A 116 5.32 14.83 -0.75
N ASN A 117 5.23 15.48 0.41
CA ASN A 117 3.95 15.81 1.04
C ASN A 117 3.22 16.88 0.26
N ASP A 118 3.96 17.85 -0.30
CA ASP A 118 3.46 18.88 -1.18
C ASP A 118 2.81 18.29 -2.45
N ALA A 119 3.44 17.29 -3.07
CA ALA A 119 2.89 16.56 -4.20
C ALA A 119 1.64 15.76 -3.83
N SER A 120 1.63 15.11 -2.65
CA SER A 120 0.47 14.34 -2.16
C SER A 120 -0.76 15.22 -1.99
N VAL A 121 -0.60 16.41 -1.37
CA VAL A 121 -1.69 17.38 -1.19
C VAL A 121 -2.16 17.92 -2.55
N ALA A 122 -1.23 18.26 -3.47
CA ALA A 122 -1.58 18.76 -4.79
C ALA A 122 -2.37 17.73 -5.62
N LEU A 123 -1.99 16.46 -5.56
CA LEU A 123 -2.73 15.36 -6.20
C LEU A 123 -4.12 15.18 -5.57
N ALA A 124 -4.21 15.19 -4.25
CA ALA A 124 -5.47 15.07 -3.53
C ALA A 124 -6.46 16.19 -3.90
N GLU A 125 -5.98 17.44 -3.94
CA GLU A 125 -6.78 18.60 -4.35
C GLU A 125 -7.20 18.52 -5.82
N HIS A 126 -6.34 17.99 -6.70
CA HIS A 126 -6.67 17.83 -8.12
C HIS A 126 -7.76 16.78 -8.34
N VAL A 127 -7.67 15.64 -7.65
CA VAL A 127 -8.61 14.52 -7.79
C VAL A 127 -9.98 14.86 -7.19
N ALA A 128 -10.02 15.44 -6.00
CA ALA A 128 -11.25 15.58 -5.22
C ALA A 128 -11.65 17.04 -4.90
N GLY A 129 -10.90 18.02 -5.42
CA GLY A 129 -11.14 19.45 -5.17
C GLY A 129 -10.58 19.95 -3.83
N SER A 130 -10.40 19.07 -2.84
CA SER A 130 -9.75 19.36 -1.56
C SER A 130 -9.14 18.10 -0.97
N GLU A 131 -8.16 18.25 -0.06
CA GLU A 131 -7.58 17.11 0.65
C GLU A 131 -8.62 16.43 1.56
N GLU A 132 -9.52 17.20 2.16
CA GLU A 132 -10.60 16.68 3.01
C GLU A 132 -11.55 15.77 2.23
N SER A 133 -11.95 16.16 1.02
CA SER A 133 -12.76 15.33 0.13
C SER A 133 -11.99 14.10 -0.34
N PHE A 134 -10.69 14.24 -0.60
CA PHE A 134 -9.83 13.13 -0.98
C PHE A 134 -9.68 12.08 0.13
N VAL A 135 -9.60 12.52 1.38
CA VAL A 135 -9.57 11.64 2.57
C VAL A 135 -10.84 10.79 2.66
N ILE A 136 -11.99 11.32 2.28
CA ILE A 136 -13.23 10.53 2.20
C ILE A 136 -13.05 9.40 1.17
N LEU A 137 -12.54 9.71 -0.02
CA LEU A 137 -12.25 8.69 -1.04
C LEU A 137 -11.25 7.65 -0.53
N MET A 138 -10.16 8.07 0.13
CA MET A 138 -9.17 7.13 0.68
C MET A 138 -9.82 6.12 1.64
N ASN A 139 -10.73 6.57 2.49
CA ASN A 139 -11.44 5.70 3.44
C ASN A 139 -12.47 4.81 2.75
N ASP A 140 -13.15 5.29 1.71
CA ASP A 140 -14.06 4.48 0.90
C ASP A 140 -13.30 3.35 0.19
N TYR A 141 -12.15 3.65 -0.45
CA TYR A 141 -11.28 2.63 -1.05
C TYR A 141 -10.73 1.65 -0.01
N ALA A 142 -10.33 2.13 1.17
CA ALA A 142 -9.88 1.24 2.25
C ALA A 142 -10.97 0.24 2.63
N LYS A 143 -12.21 0.70 2.76
CA LYS A 143 -13.37 -0.16 3.04
C LYS A 143 -13.66 -1.14 1.91
N GLU A 144 -13.62 -0.71 0.64
CA GLU A 144 -13.83 -1.56 -0.53
C GLU A 144 -12.76 -2.65 -0.65
N LEU A 145 -11.52 -2.33 -0.31
CA LEU A 145 -10.39 -3.28 -0.30
C LEU A 145 -10.42 -4.23 0.91
N GLY A 146 -11.28 -4.01 1.90
CA GLY A 146 -11.34 -4.80 3.11
C GLY A 146 -10.25 -4.50 4.13
N MET A 147 -9.74 -3.26 4.15
CA MET A 147 -8.74 -2.78 5.11
C MET A 147 -9.41 -2.38 6.43
N GLU A 148 -9.80 -3.38 7.22
CA GLU A 148 -10.68 -3.23 8.39
C GLU A 148 -10.04 -2.48 9.57
N ASN A 149 -8.69 -2.41 9.62
CA ASN A 149 -7.93 -1.75 10.68
C ASN A 149 -7.33 -0.41 10.22
N THR A 150 -7.87 0.18 9.13
CA THR A 150 -7.30 1.37 8.52
C THR A 150 -8.28 2.54 8.52
N SER A 151 -7.73 3.70 8.85
CA SER A 151 -8.38 5.00 8.70
C SER A 151 -7.33 6.02 8.29
N PHE A 152 -7.71 6.91 7.37
CA PHE A 152 -6.86 8.01 6.89
C PHE A 152 -7.48 9.35 7.25
N ASN A 153 -6.65 10.34 7.59
CA ASN A 153 -7.06 11.71 7.87
C ASN A 153 -6.27 12.78 7.10
N ASN A 154 -5.28 12.36 6.31
CA ASN A 154 -4.59 13.21 5.32
C ASN A 154 -3.98 12.36 4.21
N ALA A 155 -3.58 13.00 3.11
CA ALA A 155 -3.06 12.33 1.91
C ALA A 155 -1.57 11.98 1.99
N SER A 156 -0.85 12.43 2.99
CA SER A 156 0.61 12.37 3.04
C SER A 156 1.18 11.46 4.13
N GLY A 157 0.38 11.15 5.16
CA GLY A 157 0.81 10.43 6.36
C GLY A 157 1.55 11.31 7.36
N LEU A 158 1.30 12.61 7.34
CA LEU A 158 1.70 13.48 8.45
C LEU A 158 1.04 13.01 9.74
N PRO A 159 1.71 13.20 10.90
CA PRO A 159 1.18 12.72 12.17
C PRO A 159 -0.24 13.23 12.45
N ASP A 160 -1.13 12.30 12.67
CA ASP A 160 -2.51 12.55 13.05
C ASP A 160 -3.05 11.32 13.80
N PRO A 161 -3.70 11.47 14.98
CA PRO A 161 -4.21 10.34 15.75
C PRO A 161 -5.23 9.47 15.00
N LEU A 162 -5.85 10.01 13.94
CA LEU A 162 -6.82 9.30 13.11
C LEU A 162 -6.18 8.58 11.91
N ASN A 163 -4.87 8.80 11.65
CA ASN A 163 -4.11 8.02 10.69
C ASN A 163 -3.66 6.71 11.34
N VAL A 164 -4.40 5.66 11.09
CA VAL A 164 -4.13 4.32 11.62
C VAL A 164 -4.20 3.30 10.50
N THR A 165 -3.36 2.29 10.54
CA THR A 165 -3.39 1.14 9.63
C THR A 165 -2.86 -0.12 10.34
N SER A 166 -2.76 -1.23 9.61
CA SER A 166 -2.09 -2.46 10.05
C SER A 166 -1.15 -2.99 8.97
N ALA A 167 -0.21 -3.84 9.36
CA ALA A 167 0.67 -4.50 8.39
C ALA A 167 -0.13 -5.35 7.39
N ASN A 168 -1.21 -5.99 7.85
CA ASN A 168 -2.11 -6.78 7.03
C ASN A 168 -2.82 -5.91 5.98
N ASP A 169 -3.41 -4.79 6.39
CA ASP A 169 -4.11 -3.88 5.48
C ASP A 169 -3.18 -3.28 4.43
N LEU A 170 -1.95 -2.91 4.83
CA LEU A 170 -0.93 -2.44 3.90
C LEU A 170 -0.50 -3.52 2.90
N ALA A 171 -0.47 -4.79 3.29
CA ALA A 171 -0.20 -5.90 2.37
C ALA A 171 -1.33 -6.07 1.35
N ILE A 172 -2.60 -5.94 1.77
CA ILE A 172 -3.77 -5.95 0.88
C ILE A 172 -3.65 -4.80 -0.13
N LEU A 173 -3.49 -3.57 0.35
CA LEU A 173 -3.38 -2.38 -0.49
C LEU A 173 -2.23 -2.50 -1.51
N THR A 174 -1.05 -2.91 -1.05
CA THR A 174 0.13 -3.06 -1.92
C THR A 174 -0.11 -4.15 -2.97
N GLY A 175 -0.71 -5.27 -2.59
CA GLY A 175 -1.06 -6.36 -3.51
C GLY A 175 -2.02 -5.90 -4.61
N GLU A 176 -3.05 -5.16 -4.25
CA GLU A 176 -4.02 -4.63 -5.22
C GLU A 176 -3.42 -3.50 -6.08
N LEU A 177 -2.52 -2.67 -5.53
CA LEU A 177 -1.78 -1.67 -6.31
C LEU A 177 -0.94 -2.32 -7.42
N ILE A 178 -0.16 -3.35 -7.06
CA ILE A 178 0.69 -4.09 -8.01
C ILE A 178 -0.17 -4.75 -9.11
N LYS A 179 -1.28 -5.36 -8.72
CA LYS A 179 -2.16 -6.11 -9.63
C LYS A 179 -2.93 -5.21 -10.59
N ASN A 180 -3.54 -4.13 -10.07
CA ASN A 180 -4.48 -3.31 -10.82
C ASN A 180 -3.79 -2.18 -11.60
N PHE A 181 -2.61 -1.73 -11.16
CA PHE A 181 -1.88 -0.59 -11.72
C PHE A 181 -0.38 -0.88 -11.93
N PRO A 182 -0.01 -1.95 -12.69
CA PRO A 182 1.38 -2.37 -12.85
C PRO A 182 2.28 -1.29 -13.47
N ASP A 183 1.74 -0.49 -14.41
CA ASP A 183 2.51 0.60 -15.03
C ASP A 183 2.76 1.76 -14.05
N HIS A 184 1.78 2.10 -13.23
CA HIS A 184 1.94 3.07 -12.16
C HIS A 184 2.93 2.56 -11.09
N TYR A 185 2.87 1.28 -10.75
CA TYR A 185 3.77 0.67 -9.77
C TYR A 185 5.24 0.72 -10.20
N ARG A 186 5.55 0.81 -11.50
CA ARG A 186 6.94 0.97 -11.99
C ARG A 186 7.65 2.21 -11.45
N HIS A 187 6.92 3.26 -11.05
CA HIS A 187 7.52 4.45 -10.44
C HIS A 187 8.26 4.13 -9.13
N TYR A 188 7.85 3.09 -8.39
CA TYR A 188 8.50 2.67 -7.14
C TYR A 188 9.89 2.06 -7.33
N SER A 189 10.28 1.69 -8.55
CA SER A 189 11.63 1.21 -8.89
C SER A 189 12.57 2.31 -9.40
N GLN A 190 12.10 3.54 -9.55
CA GLN A 190 12.90 4.67 -10.01
C GLN A 190 13.74 5.27 -8.88
N LYS A 191 14.89 5.88 -9.26
CA LYS A 191 15.83 6.51 -8.34
C LYS A 191 16.01 7.99 -8.68
#